data_1af2c18977d2bc67a7f2e3ccb06a3318
#
_entry.id   1af2c18977d2bc67a7f2e3ccb06a3318
#
_cell.length_a   1.000
_cell.length_b   1.000
_cell.length_c   1.000
_cell.angle_alpha   90.00
_cell.angle_beta   90.00
_cell.angle_gamma   90.00
#
_symmetry.space_group_name_H-M   'P 1'
#
loop_
_entity.id
_entity.type
_entity.pdbx_description
1 polymer ?
#
loop_
_entity_poly.entity_id
_entity_poly.type
_entity_poly.pdbx_seq_one_letter_code
_entity_poly.pdbx_strand_id
1 'polypeptide(L)'
;MCYCSLSYLINYEISSTKSIIKTASLYRKDILEHRNDLCKKEVHKGQNEPPYYYVLPLKQHDTSELVSLVNLLKEHGVSVYQLNDRYILNNQNYYAGDIVVPVAQPFRAFIKEVLERQKFPVRHYTPNGKIIKPYDITSWSLPLHKGVKSIE
;
A
#
# COMPACT_ATOMS: atom_id res chain seq x y z
N MET A 1 15.61 38.58 -11.23
CA MET A 1 15.14 37.99 -9.95
C MET A 1 13.67 38.30 -9.80
N CYS A 2 12.79 37.32 -9.96
CA CYS A 2 11.35 37.55 -9.85
C CYS A 2 10.99 37.55 -8.36
N TYR A 3 10.68 38.67 -7.78
CA TYR A 3 10.18 38.79 -6.42
C TYR A 3 8.72 38.33 -6.39
N CYS A 4 8.47 37.09 -6.05
CA CYS A 4 7.09 36.63 -5.74
C CYS A 4 6.69 37.22 -4.38
N SER A 5 5.79 38.20 -4.38
CA SER A 5 5.22 38.71 -3.13
C SER A 5 4.31 37.69 -2.51
N LEU A 6 4.16 37.71 -1.18
CA LEU A 6 3.25 36.81 -0.44
C LEU A 6 1.81 36.91 -0.98
N SER A 7 1.35 38.12 -1.31
CA SER A 7 0.04 38.34 -1.91
C SER A 7 -0.15 37.61 -3.24
N TYR A 8 0.89 37.55 -4.08
CA TYR A 8 0.85 36.81 -5.34
C TYR A 8 0.71 35.31 -5.11
N LEU A 9 1.46 34.73 -4.16
CA LEU A 9 1.38 33.32 -3.79
C LEU A 9 -0.01 32.97 -3.25
N ILE A 10 -0.57 33.79 -2.36
CA ILE A 10 -1.92 33.59 -1.81
C ILE A 10 -2.98 33.62 -2.91
N ASN A 11 -2.92 34.57 -3.83
CA ASN A 11 -3.86 34.64 -4.95
C ASN A 11 -3.76 33.43 -5.88
N TYR A 12 -2.56 32.92 -6.10
CA TYR A 12 -2.34 31.72 -6.90
C TYR A 12 -2.96 30.49 -6.23
N GLU A 13 -2.73 30.31 -4.92
CA GLU A 13 -3.33 29.20 -4.14
C GLU A 13 -4.87 29.29 -4.11
N ILE A 14 -5.43 30.47 -3.91
CA ILE A 14 -6.89 30.67 -3.95
C ILE A 14 -7.46 30.32 -5.33
N SER A 15 -6.80 30.73 -6.39
CA SER A 15 -7.24 30.43 -7.76
C SER A 15 -7.18 28.94 -8.05
N SER A 16 -6.09 28.28 -7.67
CA SER A 16 -5.91 26.82 -7.80
C SER A 16 -6.96 26.06 -7.02
N THR A 17 -7.19 26.42 -5.77
CA THR A 17 -8.20 25.78 -4.90
C THR A 17 -9.61 25.93 -5.47
N LYS A 18 -9.99 27.13 -5.91
CA LYS A 18 -11.29 27.37 -6.57
C LYS A 18 -11.45 26.50 -7.82
N SER A 19 -10.42 26.40 -8.64
CA SER A 19 -10.43 25.56 -9.85
C SER A 19 -10.60 24.09 -9.54
N ILE A 20 -9.91 23.57 -8.53
CA ILE A 20 -10.03 22.18 -8.07
C ILE A 20 -11.46 21.89 -7.59
N ILE A 21 -12.01 22.74 -6.70
CA ILE A 21 -13.36 22.57 -6.17
C ILE A 21 -14.39 22.62 -7.30
N LYS A 22 -14.27 23.57 -8.22
CA LYS A 22 -15.16 23.69 -9.38
C LYS A 22 -15.11 22.43 -10.25
N THR A 23 -13.91 21.97 -10.59
CA THR A 23 -13.71 20.75 -11.40
C THR A 23 -14.29 19.53 -10.71
N ALA A 24 -13.99 19.34 -9.42
CA ALA A 24 -14.54 18.23 -8.64
C ALA A 24 -16.08 18.25 -8.58
N SER A 25 -16.68 19.43 -8.46
CA SER A 25 -18.14 19.58 -8.48
C SER A 25 -18.75 19.24 -9.85
N LEU A 26 -18.13 19.69 -10.93
CA LEU A 26 -18.61 19.44 -12.29
C LEU A 26 -18.51 17.95 -12.67
N TYR A 27 -17.39 17.32 -12.34
CA TYR A 27 -17.07 15.94 -12.71
C TYR A 27 -17.27 14.95 -11.54
N ARG A 28 -18.07 15.32 -10.53
CA ARG A 28 -18.26 14.49 -9.32
C ARG A 28 -18.72 13.07 -9.62
N LYS A 29 -19.57 12.87 -10.62
CA LYS A 29 -20.07 11.56 -11.02
C LYS A 29 -18.94 10.73 -11.61
N ASP A 30 -18.22 11.26 -12.56
CA ASP A 30 -17.13 10.59 -13.26
C ASP A 30 -16.01 10.21 -12.29
N ILE A 31 -15.69 11.08 -11.32
CA ILE A 31 -14.70 10.82 -10.27
C ILE A 31 -15.14 9.66 -9.38
N LEU A 32 -16.42 9.62 -8.97
CA LEU A 32 -16.95 8.55 -8.13
C LEU A 32 -17.03 7.21 -8.87
N GLU A 33 -17.47 7.24 -10.14
CA GLU A 33 -17.51 6.05 -11.01
C GLU A 33 -16.09 5.51 -11.22
N HIS A 34 -15.14 6.37 -11.56
CA HIS A 34 -13.74 6.00 -11.73
C HIS A 34 -13.15 5.35 -10.46
N ARG A 35 -13.40 5.95 -9.28
CA ARG A 35 -12.97 5.36 -8.01
C ARG A 35 -13.55 3.98 -7.79
N ASN A 36 -14.85 3.81 -8.06
CA ASN A 36 -15.52 2.52 -7.89
C ASN A 36 -14.95 1.46 -8.84
N ASP A 37 -14.66 1.83 -10.08
CA ASP A 37 -14.09 0.91 -11.07
C ASP A 37 -12.64 0.54 -10.72
N LEU A 38 -11.85 1.47 -10.18
CA LEU A 38 -10.53 1.16 -9.64
C LEU A 38 -10.62 0.13 -8.51
N CYS A 39 -11.55 0.30 -7.56
CA CYS A 39 -11.74 -0.65 -6.48
C CYS A 39 -12.13 -2.05 -6.99
N LYS A 40 -13.07 -2.13 -7.95
CA LYS A 40 -13.44 -3.41 -8.58
C LYS A 40 -12.27 -4.07 -9.29
N LYS A 41 -11.49 -3.28 -10.03
CA LYS A 41 -10.29 -3.76 -10.73
C LYS A 41 -9.25 -4.32 -9.75
N GLU A 42 -9.03 -3.66 -8.63
CA GLU A 42 -8.07 -4.14 -7.62
C GLU A 42 -8.57 -5.43 -6.93
N VAL A 43 -9.86 -5.55 -6.64
CA VAL A 43 -10.43 -6.81 -6.15
C VAL A 43 -10.22 -7.93 -7.16
N HIS A 44 -10.54 -7.69 -8.43
CA HIS A 44 -10.37 -8.68 -9.51
C HIS A 44 -8.90 -9.11 -9.66
N LYS A 45 -7.97 -8.17 -9.61
CA LYS A 45 -6.54 -8.48 -9.63
C LYS A 45 -6.12 -9.35 -8.44
N GLY A 46 -6.58 -9.02 -7.22
CA GLY A 46 -6.28 -9.80 -6.03
C GLY A 46 -6.82 -11.23 -6.06
N GLN A 47 -7.84 -11.50 -6.88
CA GLN A 47 -8.37 -12.84 -7.13
C GLN A 47 -7.56 -13.64 -8.16
N ASN A 48 -6.90 -12.96 -9.10
CA ASN A 48 -6.30 -13.58 -10.28
C ASN A 48 -4.78 -13.43 -10.38
N GLU A 49 -4.18 -12.54 -9.60
CA GLU A 49 -2.75 -12.24 -9.63
C GLU A 49 -2.13 -12.39 -8.23
N PRO A 50 -1.00 -13.10 -8.08
CA PRO A 50 -0.30 -13.18 -6.81
C PRO A 50 0.29 -11.81 -6.38
N PRO A 51 0.58 -11.64 -5.08
CA PRO A 51 0.22 -12.53 -4.00
C PRO A 51 -1.28 -12.52 -3.72
N TYR A 52 -1.85 -13.65 -3.25
CA TYR A 52 -3.27 -13.75 -2.91
C TYR A 52 -3.54 -13.39 -1.45
N TYR A 53 -2.57 -13.67 -0.58
CA TYR A 53 -2.63 -13.45 0.85
C TYR A 53 -1.27 -13.04 1.39
N TYR A 54 -1.29 -12.26 2.45
CA TYR A 54 -0.15 -12.13 3.37
C TYR A 54 -0.51 -12.80 4.67
N VAL A 55 0.40 -13.63 5.20
CA VAL A 55 0.25 -14.25 6.51
C VAL A 55 1.28 -13.66 7.46
N LEU A 56 0.80 -13.14 8.58
CA LEU A 56 1.62 -12.63 9.67
C LEU A 56 1.51 -13.65 10.81
N PRO A 57 2.52 -14.52 11.01
CA PRO A 57 2.51 -15.51 12.08
C PRO A 57 2.31 -14.85 13.44
N LEU A 58 1.53 -15.48 14.32
CA LEU A 58 1.33 -14.97 15.68
C LEU A 58 2.65 -14.97 16.48
N LYS A 59 3.50 -15.98 16.22
CA LYS A 59 4.81 -16.09 16.86
C LYS A 59 5.81 -15.13 16.21
N GLN A 60 5.96 -13.96 16.79
CA GLN A 60 6.88 -12.90 16.40
C GLN A 60 7.99 -12.69 17.43
N HIS A 61 9.04 -11.96 17.06
CA HIS A 61 10.03 -11.45 18.00
C HIS A 61 9.38 -10.45 18.97
N ASP A 62 8.56 -9.54 18.42
CA ASP A 62 7.81 -8.56 19.17
C ASP A 62 6.33 -8.60 18.74
N THR A 63 5.47 -9.06 19.67
CA THR A 63 4.02 -9.15 19.42
C THR A 63 3.35 -7.76 19.43
N SER A 64 3.90 -6.79 20.13
CA SER A 64 3.36 -5.44 20.17
C SER A 64 3.46 -4.76 18.80
N GLU A 65 4.54 -4.99 18.07
CA GLU A 65 4.72 -4.50 16.72
C GLU A 65 3.79 -5.20 15.70
N LEU A 66 3.52 -6.50 15.90
CA LEU A 66 2.48 -7.19 15.11
C LEU A 66 1.10 -6.55 15.34
N VAL A 67 0.72 -6.32 16.59
CA VAL A 67 -0.57 -5.69 16.93
C VAL A 67 -0.64 -4.27 16.34
N SER A 68 0.42 -3.49 16.46
CA SER A 68 0.51 -2.15 15.87
C SER A 68 0.30 -2.17 14.35
N LEU A 69 0.97 -3.11 13.65
CA LEU A 69 0.81 -3.27 12.20
C LEU A 69 -0.62 -3.69 11.81
N VAL A 70 -1.21 -4.64 12.52
CA VAL A 70 -2.59 -5.09 12.28
C VAL A 70 -3.60 -3.97 12.49
N ASN A 71 -3.44 -3.18 13.57
CA ASN A 71 -4.30 -2.04 13.84
C ASN A 71 -4.20 -0.98 12.76
N LEU A 72 -2.99 -0.65 12.30
CA LEU A 72 -2.76 0.26 11.19
C LEU A 72 -3.51 -0.20 9.92
N LEU A 73 -3.41 -1.47 9.56
CA LEU A 73 -4.13 -2.02 8.39
C LEU A 73 -5.65 -1.86 8.57
N LYS A 74 -6.20 -2.17 9.76
CA LYS A 74 -7.63 -2.05 10.06
C LYS A 74 -8.10 -0.59 10.02
N GLU A 75 -7.34 0.34 10.56
CA GLU A 75 -7.63 1.79 10.51
C GLU A 75 -7.71 2.31 9.07
N HIS A 76 -6.94 1.73 8.16
CA HIS A 76 -6.99 2.04 6.72
C HIS A 76 -8.06 1.25 5.95
N GLY A 77 -8.95 0.55 6.66
CA GLY A 77 -10.08 -0.16 6.05
C GLY A 77 -9.74 -1.52 5.44
N VAL A 78 -8.57 -2.06 5.75
CA VAL A 78 -8.19 -3.41 5.32
C VAL A 78 -8.87 -4.45 6.19
N SER A 79 -9.54 -5.42 5.57
CA SER A 79 -10.10 -6.57 6.26
C SER A 79 -8.97 -7.54 6.61
N VAL A 80 -8.86 -7.88 7.89
CA VAL A 80 -7.85 -8.77 8.44
C VAL A 80 -8.56 -9.89 9.17
N TYR A 81 -8.08 -11.12 8.99
CA TYR A 81 -8.67 -12.33 9.56
C TYR A 81 -7.64 -13.06 10.42
N GLN A 82 -8.13 -13.97 11.22
CA GLN A 82 -7.31 -14.86 12.05
C GLN A 82 -7.62 -16.32 11.69
N LEU A 83 -6.61 -17.16 11.57
CA LEU A 83 -6.81 -18.58 11.34
C LEU A 83 -7.41 -19.23 12.58
N ASN A 84 -8.46 -20.03 12.39
CA ASN A 84 -9.08 -20.81 13.46
C ASN A 84 -8.35 -22.14 13.68
N ASP A 85 -7.76 -22.71 12.61
CA ASP A 85 -7.17 -24.03 12.60
C ASP A 85 -5.76 -24.01 11.99
N ARG A 86 -5.07 -25.14 12.12
CA ARG A 86 -3.79 -25.34 11.45
C ARG A 86 -4.00 -25.68 9.98
N TYR A 87 -3.21 -25.05 9.12
CA TYR A 87 -3.16 -25.32 7.69
C TYR A 87 -1.74 -25.64 7.23
N ILE A 88 -1.63 -26.48 6.21
CA ILE A 88 -0.36 -26.76 5.53
C ILE A 88 -0.57 -26.40 4.07
N LEU A 89 0.22 -25.45 3.57
CA LEU A 89 0.19 -25.04 2.17
C LEU A 89 1.63 -24.87 1.67
N ASN A 90 1.94 -25.46 0.52
CA ASN A 90 3.28 -25.40 -0.09
C ASN A 90 4.43 -25.77 0.87
N ASN A 91 4.26 -26.86 1.64
CA ASN A 91 5.20 -27.30 2.70
C ASN A 91 5.43 -26.28 3.84
N GLN A 92 4.63 -25.22 3.90
CA GLN A 92 4.64 -24.24 4.99
C GLN A 92 3.51 -24.56 5.98
N ASN A 93 3.83 -24.56 7.28
CA ASN A 93 2.83 -24.71 8.34
C ASN A 93 2.34 -23.31 8.77
N TYR A 94 1.03 -23.21 8.87
CA TYR A 94 0.31 -22.08 9.45
C TYR A 94 -0.48 -22.57 10.65
N TYR A 95 -0.57 -21.77 11.69
CA TYR A 95 -1.17 -22.18 12.96
C TYR A 95 -2.41 -21.39 13.30
N ALA A 96 -3.27 -21.96 14.12
CA ALA A 96 -4.38 -21.23 14.69
C ALA A 96 -3.87 -19.96 15.39
N GLY A 97 -4.52 -18.83 15.15
CA GLY A 97 -4.09 -17.54 15.65
C GLY A 97 -3.27 -16.71 14.66
N ASP A 98 -2.65 -17.31 13.64
CA ASP A 98 -1.93 -16.55 12.61
C ASP A 98 -2.88 -15.57 11.89
N ILE A 99 -2.38 -14.38 11.60
CA ILE A 99 -3.16 -13.32 10.96
C ILE A 99 -3.05 -13.46 9.45
N VAL A 100 -4.20 -13.39 8.77
CA VAL A 100 -4.30 -13.46 7.31
C VAL A 100 -4.87 -12.16 6.76
N VAL A 101 -4.18 -11.58 5.80
CA VAL A 101 -4.60 -10.40 5.06
C VAL A 101 -4.84 -10.80 3.61
N PRO A 102 -6.11 -11.05 3.20
CA PRO A 102 -6.43 -11.29 1.80
C PRO A 102 -6.10 -10.06 0.96
N VAL A 103 -5.57 -10.29 -0.23
CA VAL A 103 -5.19 -9.20 -1.15
C VAL A 103 -6.36 -8.80 -2.06
N ALA A 104 -7.36 -9.67 -2.23
CA ALA A 104 -8.57 -9.42 -3.01
C ALA A 104 -9.52 -8.42 -2.32
N GLN A 105 -9.05 -7.20 -2.12
CA GLN A 105 -9.77 -6.10 -1.46
C GLN A 105 -9.62 -4.81 -2.27
N PRO A 106 -10.53 -3.82 -2.09
CA PRO A 106 -10.42 -2.52 -2.77
C PRO A 106 -9.08 -1.82 -2.54
N PHE A 107 -8.46 -2.05 -1.38
CA PHE A 107 -7.16 -1.47 -0.99
C PHE A 107 -5.96 -2.37 -1.30
N ARG A 108 -6.07 -3.27 -2.29
CA ARG A 108 -4.99 -4.18 -2.70
C ARG A 108 -3.66 -3.47 -2.92
N ALA A 109 -3.67 -2.34 -3.62
CA ALA A 109 -2.45 -1.58 -3.88
C ALA A 109 -1.77 -1.13 -2.58
N PHE A 110 -2.54 -0.62 -1.62
CA PHE A 110 -2.03 -0.24 -0.30
C PHE A 110 -1.50 -1.45 0.47
N ILE A 111 -2.23 -2.58 0.48
CA ILE A 111 -1.81 -3.81 1.16
C ILE A 111 -0.45 -4.27 0.63
N LYS A 112 -0.30 -4.31 -0.69
CA LYS A 112 0.96 -4.69 -1.33
C LYS A 112 2.09 -3.74 -0.97
N GLU A 113 1.88 -2.43 -1.14
CA GLU A 113 2.89 -1.41 -0.89
C GLU A 113 3.43 -1.48 0.55
N VAL A 114 2.54 -1.74 1.50
CA VAL A 114 2.87 -1.80 2.93
C VAL A 114 3.52 -3.11 3.34
N LEU A 115 3.05 -4.26 2.80
CA LEU A 115 3.44 -5.58 3.27
C LEU A 115 4.49 -6.29 2.41
N GLU A 116 4.59 -5.96 1.11
CA GLU A 116 5.54 -6.63 0.23
C GLU A 116 6.99 -6.28 0.55
N ARG A 117 7.85 -7.26 0.31
CA ARG A 117 9.29 -7.03 0.32
C ARG A 117 9.71 -6.41 -1.00
N GLN A 118 9.84 -5.11 -1.02
CA GLN A 118 10.22 -4.38 -2.24
C GLN A 118 11.63 -4.72 -2.71
N LYS A 119 11.76 -4.87 -4.01
CA LYS A 119 13.04 -5.00 -4.69
C LYS A 119 13.20 -3.82 -5.65
N PHE A 120 14.20 -2.98 -5.42
CA PHE A 120 14.50 -1.90 -6.35
C PHE A 120 14.95 -2.50 -7.68
N PRO A 121 14.32 -2.13 -8.81
CA PRO A 121 14.69 -2.67 -10.11
C PRO A 121 16.07 -2.16 -10.54
N VAL A 122 16.92 -3.06 -11.04
CA VAL A 122 18.21 -2.67 -11.62
C VAL A 122 17.93 -1.93 -12.93
N ARG A 123 18.21 -0.63 -12.96
CA ARG A 123 18.06 0.23 -14.13
C ARG A 123 19.38 0.95 -14.41
N HIS A 124 19.62 1.24 -15.69
CA HIS A 124 20.81 1.96 -16.14
C HIS A 124 20.42 3.27 -16.84
N TYR A 125 21.27 4.30 -16.73
CA TYR A 125 21.06 5.58 -17.45
C TYR A 125 21.13 5.41 -18.97
N THR A 126 22.00 4.50 -19.43
CA THR A 126 22.16 4.11 -20.84
C THR A 126 22.37 2.60 -20.88
N PRO A 127 22.14 1.93 -22.03
CA PRO A 127 22.47 0.51 -22.19
C PRO A 127 23.93 0.25 -21.77
N ASN A 128 24.14 -0.65 -20.82
CA ASN A 128 25.46 -0.96 -20.22
C ASN A 128 26.15 0.21 -19.48
N GLY A 129 25.44 1.28 -19.20
CA GLY A 129 25.95 2.44 -18.44
C GLY A 129 25.89 2.25 -16.92
N LYS A 130 26.09 3.35 -16.20
CA LYS A 130 26.01 3.37 -14.72
C LYS A 130 24.61 2.99 -14.24
N ILE A 131 24.57 2.21 -13.16
CA ILE A 131 23.32 1.84 -12.48
C ILE A 131 22.68 3.09 -11.86
N ILE A 132 21.39 3.25 -12.05
CA ILE A 132 20.58 4.24 -11.36
C ILE A 132 20.39 3.75 -9.91
N LYS A 133 20.99 4.44 -8.97
CA LYS A 133 20.81 4.16 -7.55
C LYS A 133 19.44 4.66 -7.09
N PRO A 134 18.81 4.05 -6.07
CA PRO A 134 17.63 4.62 -5.44
C PRO A 134 17.92 6.06 -4.99
N TYR A 135 16.99 6.96 -5.30
CA TYR A 135 17.09 8.35 -4.86
C TYR A 135 16.84 8.47 -3.36
N ASP A 136 15.97 7.64 -2.84
CA ASP A 136 15.55 7.60 -1.45
C ASP A 136 16.04 6.32 -0.76
N ILE A 137 16.35 6.44 0.51
CA ILE A 137 16.71 5.32 1.40
C ILE A 137 15.53 4.87 2.25
N THR A 138 14.33 5.38 1.99
CA THR A 138 13.13 5.04 2.73
C THR A 138 12.74 3.57 2.50
N SER A 139 12.56 2.83 3.57
CA SER A 139 11.97 1.50 3.53
C SER A 139 10.45 1.61 3.57
N TRP A 140 9.75 1.01 2.62
CA TRP A 140 8.29 1.04 2.55
C TRP A 140 7.65 -0.23 3.09
N SER A 141 8.41 -1.31 3.19
CA SER A 141 7.94 -2.55 3.80
C SER A 141 7.84 -2.39 5.32
N LEU A 142 6.65 -2.16 5.84
CA LEU A 142 6.42 -2.03 7.28
C LEU A 142 6.79 -3.29 8.07
N PRO A 143 6.55 -4.53 7.57
CA PRO A 143 7.02 -5.72 8.26
C PRO A 143 8.53 -5.69 8.51
N LEU A 144 9.33 -5.30 7.53
CA LEU A 144 10.79 -5.18 7.70
C LEU A 144 11.16 -4.07 8.69
N HIS A 145 10.46 -2.94 8.65
CA HIS A 145 10.67 -1.82 9.55
C HIS A 145 10.39 -2.18 11.02
N LYS A 146 9.31 -2.92 11.23
CA LYS A 146 8.83 -3.33 12.55
C LYS A 146 9.42 -4.65 13.04
N GLY A 147 10.26 -5.30 12.26
CA GLY A 147 10.78 -6.64 12.60
C GLY A 147 9.69 -7.70 12.66
N VAL A 148 8.58 -7.50 11.94
CA VAL A 148 7.45 -8.45 11.85
C VAL A 148 7.69 -9.40 10.68
N LYS A 149 7.58 -10.70 10.95
CA LYS A 149 7.62 -11.73 9.90
C LYS A 149 6.33 -11.67 9.08
N SER A 150 6.45 -11.52 7.77
CA SER A 150 5.36 -11.60 6.79
C SER A 150 5.69 -12.67 5.75
N ILE A 151 4.70 -13.44 5.35
CA ILE A 151 4.81 -14.55 4.38
C ILE A 151 3.78 -14.30 3.28
N GLU A 152 4.20 -14.37 2.02
CA GLU A 152 3.36 -14.28 0.82
C GLU A 152 2.86 -15.66 0.38
#